data_a49d010ada06d27d2800668e1658dd7c
#
_entry.id   a49d010ada06d27d2800668e1658dd7c
#
_cell.length_a   1.000
_cell.length_b   1.000
_cell.length_c   1.000
_cell.angle_alpha   90.00
_cell.angle_beta   90.00
_cell.angle_gamma   90.00
#
_symmetry.space_group_name_H-M   'P 1'
#
loop_
_entity.id
_entity.type
_entity.pdbx_description
1 polymer ?
#
loop_
_entity_poly.entity_id
_entity_poly.type
_entity_poly.pdbx_seq_one_letter_code
_entity_poly.pdbx_strand_id
1 'polypeptide(L)'
;MLRKFQIIGIVGALIFSAVILTDTIPSNPPPLPKPIIQNVSTDSVEVVATNFEKPWSITFADERIFVSEKSGKIKIITSSGLLETPLITLRTPEIFGGGLLGITTHPNFTNNHFLYAYYTYEENEKLWNKIIRITEKENKASEIITVLDKIPGSAFSNGGVIKFGPDGKLYVGTGSVSDFSDESQNVDSLTGKILRLNDDGTIPSDNPFEESHVFTLGHRNPTGFAWDNDGQMYATESGPTKNDEINLINAGSNYGWPEVQCYSNNDNFVNPLECFDPELEPGGIIFYSGDKLDIDNKMILASQKATNLFKVEITDDDVNLERILSGVGRIRDVAQGPDGYVYIITTNTDGKAFPAPDDDRLLRIFK
;
A
#
# COMPACT_ATOMS: atom_id res chain seq x y z
N MET A 1 49.03 0.64 74.35
CA MET A 1 49.62 -0.45 73.54
C MET A 1 48.82 -0.60 72.30
N LEU A 2 49.27 0.03 71.22
CA LEU A 2 48.53 -0.06 69.94
C LEU A 2 49.26 -1.09 69.05
N ARG A 3 48.55 -2.10 68.63
CA ARG A 3 49.03 -3.04 67.63
C ARG A 3 48.55 -2.56 66.23
N LYS A 4 49.49 -2.27 65.38
CA LYS A 4 49.26 -1.99 63.93
C LYS A 4 49.05 -3.29 63.22
N PHE A 5 47.92 -3.40 62.48
CA PHE A 5 47.73 -4.42 61.46
C PHE A 5 48.12 -3.86 60.10
N GLN A 6 49.08 -4.50 59.45
CA GLN A 6 49.43 -4.23 58.06
C GLN A 6 48.49 -5.10 57.18
N ILE A 7 47.79 -4.45 56.25
CA ILE A 7 47.05 -5.12 55.18
C ILE A 7 47.94 -5.17 53.94
N ILE A 8 48.32 -6.36 53.55
CA ILE A 8 49.00 -6.63 52.28
C ILE A 8 47.94 -6.70 51.18
N GLY A 9 47.89 -5.71 50.30
CA GLY A 9 47.06 -5.73 49.13
C GLY A 9 47.72 -6.51 48.02
N ILE A 10 47.11 -7.57 47.57
CA ILE A 10 47.46 -8.31 46.35
C ILE A 10 46.73 -7.65 45.20
N VAL A 11 47.45 -6.97 44.33
CA VAL A 11 46.93 -6.43 43.07
C VAL A 11 47.04 -7.55 42.04
N GLY A 12 45.92 -8.22 41.77
CA GLY A 12 45.80 -9.16 40.64
C GLY A 12 45.55 -8.37 39.36
N ALA A 13 46.53 -8.31 38.49
CA ALA A 13 46.33 -7.77 37.12
C ALA A 13 45.60 -8.81 36.26
N LEU A 14 44.35 -8.55 35.97
CA LEU A 14 43.58 -9.27 34.94
C LEU A 14 43.98 -8.71 33.57
N ILE A 15 44.76 -9.48 32.82
CA ILE A 15 45.06 -9.21 31.41
C ILE A 15 43.85 -9.66 30.60
N PHE A 16 43.03 -8.71 30.16
CA PHE A 16 42.02 -8.94 29.13
C PHE A 16 42.71 -8.99 27.77
N SER A 17 42.87 -10.20 27.23
CA SER A 17 43.23 -10.37 25.82
C SER A 17 42.00 -10.06 24.97
N ALA A 18 41.92 -8.88 24.39
CA ALA A 18 40.96 -8.55 23.37
C ALA A 18 41.37 -9.29 22.10
N VAL A 19 40.62 -10.35 21.74
CA VAL A 19 40.71 -10.95 20.42
C VAL A 19 39.99 -9.97 19.46
N ILE A 20 40.71 -9.18 18.73
CA ILE A 20 40.23 -8.38 17.63
C ILE A 20 39.99 -9.36 16.47
N LEU A 21 38.75 -9.82 16.30
CA LEU A 21 38.29 -10.44 15.05
C LEU A 21 38.24 -9.31 14.01
N THR A 22 39.28 -9.20 13.21
CA THR A 22 39.24 -8.40 11.98
C THR A 22 38.46 -9.18 10.96
N ASP A 23 37.12 -9.03 10.97
CA ASP A 23 36.33 -9.37 9.81
C ASP A 23 36.77 -8.44 8.68
N THR A 24 37.57 -9.01 7.77
CA THR A 24 37.90 -8.33 6.51
C THR A 24 36.62 -8.21 5.71
N ILE A 25 35.99 -7.04 5.77
CA ILE A 25 34.91 -6.69 4.83
C ILE A 25 35.52 -6.85 3.43
N PRO A 26 34.98 -7.72 2.58
CA PRO A 26 35.49 -7.85 1.23
C PRO A 26 35.37 -6.49 0.54
N SER A 27 36.44 -6.02 -0.03
CA SER A 27 36.57 -4.70 -0.65
C SER A 27 35.73 -4.50 -1.92
N ASN A 28 35.04 -5.55 -2.35
CA ASN A 28 34.02 -5.48 -3.41
C ASN A 28 32.84 -6.36 -2.98
N PRO A 29 31.63 -5.82 -2.90
CA PRO A 29 30.45 -6.66 -2.77
C PRO A 29 30.38 -7.60 -3.98
N PRO A 30 29.88 -8.83 -3.82
CA PRO A 30 29.69 -9.74 -4.95
C PRO A 30 28.86 -9.03 -6.00
N PRO A 31 29.16 -9.20 -7.31
CA PRO A 31 28.37 -8.62 -8.36
C PRO A 31 26.92 -9.06 -8.18
N LEU A 32 26.01 -8.08 -8.15
CA LEU A 32 24.58 -8.33 -8.08
C LEU A 32 24.20 -9.31 -9.20
N PRO A 33 23.32 -10.29 -8.94
CA PRO A 33 22.88 -11.21 -9.97
C PRO A 33 22.30 -10.38 -11.13
N LYS A 34 22.78 -10.65 -12.35
CA LYS A 34 22.22 -10.00 -13.55
C LYS A 34 20.71 -10.25 -13.54
N PRO A 35 19.88 -9.23 -13.85
CA PRO A 35 18.45 -9.44 -13.95
C PRO A 35 18.18 -10.57 -14.93
N ILE A 36 17.52 -11.61 -14.45
CA ILE A 36 16.99 -12.64 -15.33
C ILE A 36 15.82 -11.94 -16.03
N ILE A 37 16.04 -11.43 -17.23
CA ILE A 37 14.97 -10.99 -18.13
C ILE A 37 14.25 -12.31 -18.50
N GLN A 38 13.31 -12.72 -17.67
CA GLN A 38 12.34 -13.71 -18.10
C GLN A 38 11.50 -12.99 -19.16
N ASN A 39 11.61 -13.41 -20.41
CA ASN A 39 10.71 -12.97 -21.46
C ASN A 39 9.28 -13.23 -20.96
N VAL A 40 8.56 -12.15 -20.61
CA VAL A 40 7.12 -12.21 -20.44
C VAL A 40 6.58 -12.79 -21.73
N SER A 41 5.78 -13.85 -21.66
CA SER A 41 5.07 -14.33 -22.84
C SER A 41 4.24 -13.13 -23.34
N THR A 42 4.63 -12.56 -24.46
CA THR A 42 3.93 -11.42 -25.09
C THR A 42 2.50 -11.76 -25.49
N ASP A 43 2.13 -13.04 -25.38
CA ASP A 43 0.82 -13.57 -25.76
C ASP A 43 -0.27 -13.30 -24.72
N SER A 44 0.07 -12.75 -23.55
CA SER A 44 -0.89 -12.58 -22.42
C SER A 44 -0.98 -11.13 -21.92
N VAL A 45 -0.08 -10.24 -22.35
CA VAL A 45 0.07 -8.88 -21.78
C VAL A 45 0.31 -7.86 -22.87
N GLU A 46 -0.42 -6.75 -22.83
CA GLU A 46 -0.22 -5.59 -23.69
C GLU A 46 0.32 -4.41 -22.86
N VAL A 47 1.31 -3.71 -23.41
CA VAL A 47 1.81 -2.46 -22.84
C VAL A 47 0.90 -1.32 -23.26
N VAL A 48 0.18 -0.73 -22.32
CA VAL A 48 -0.75 0.39 -22.55
C VAL A 48 -0.03 1.73 -22.52
N ALA A 49 0.88 1.89 -21.54
CA ALA A 49 1.71 3.09 -21.42
C ALA A 49 2.99 2.77 -20.64
N THR A 50 4.02 3.60 -20.82
CA THR A 50 5.36 3.43 -20.27
C THR A 50 5.89 4.72 -19.63
N ASN A 51 7.06 4.63 -18.99
CA ASN A 51 7.81 5.77 -18.45
C ASN A 51 7.06 6.52 -17.35
N PHE A 52 6.38 5.78 -16.46
CA PHE A 52 5.87 6.34 -15.22
C PHE A 52 6.99 6.47 -14.17
N GLU A 53 6.84 7.44 -13.27
CA GLU A 53 7.79 7.72 -12.19
C GLU A 53 7.25 7.25 -10.85
N LYS A 54 7.66 6.05 -10.39
CA LYS A 54 7.20 5.46 -9.11
C LYS A 54 5.67 5.50 -8.98
N PRO A 55 4.92 4.93 -9.91
CA PRO A 55 3.47 4.99 -9.88
C PRO A 55 2.92 4.19 -8.70
N TRP A 56 1.73 4.56 -8.23
CA TRP A 56 1.20 3.98 -7.01
C TRP A 56 -0.20 3.38 -7.16
N SER A 57 -1.11 4.02 -7.88
CA SER A 57 -2.51 3.58 -7.99
C SER A 57 -3.10 3.84 -9.36
N ILE A 58 -4.06 2.99 -9.75
CA ILE A 58 -4.82 3.05 -11.00
C ILE A 58 -6.30 3.26 -10.68
N THR A 59 -6.96 4.14 -11.41
CA THR A 59 -8.44 4.24 -11.40
C THR A 59 -8.95 4.59 -12.79
N PHE A 60 -10.23 4.29 -13.05
CA PHE A 60 -10.87 4.50 -14.33
C PHE A 60 -12.04 5.49 -14.21
N ALA A 61 -12.24 6.28 -15.24
CA ALA A 61 -13.47 7.06 -15.41
C ALA A 61 -13.73 7.30 -16.89
N ASP A 62 -14.95 7.05 -17.31
CA ASP A 62 -15.35 7.05 -18.71
C ASP A 62 -14.44 6.08 -19.51
N GLU A 63 -13.75 6.57 -20.55
CA GLU A 63 -12.78 5.78 -21.33
C GLU A 63 -11.32 6.14 -20.97
N ARG A 64 -11.09 6.77 -19.82
CA ARG A 64 -9.78 7.25 -19.37
C ARG A 64 -9.25 6.44 -18.21
N ILE A 65 -7.92 6.32 -18.16
CA ILE A 65 -7.20 5.73 -17.04
C ILE A 65 -6.43 6.84 -16.35
N PHE A 66 -6.54 6.90 -15.03
CA PHE A 66 -5.78 7.81 -14.17
C PHE A 66 -4.77 7.01 -13.38
N VAL A 67 -3.53 7.50 -13.35
CA VAL A 67 -2.42 6.89 -12.60
C VAL A 67 -1.78 7.93 -11.73
N SER A 68 -1.66 7.64 -10.42
CA SER A 68 -0.89 8.47 -9.51
C SER A 68 0.59 8.11 -9.55
N GLU A 69 1.45 9.13 -9.49
CA GLU A 69 2.89 9.00 -9.30
C GLU A 69 3.29 9.63 -7.97
N LYS A 70 4.18 8.99 -7.21
CA LYS A 70 4.62 9.48 -5.88
C LYS A 70 5.20 10.89 -5.93
N SER A 71 5.70 11.33 -7.09
CA SER A 71 6.16 12.70 -7.36
C SER A 71 5.05 13.77 -7.28
N GLY A 72 3.79 13.36 -7.07
CA GLY A 72 2.63 14.26 -6.94
C GLY A 72 1.81 14.41 -8.21
N LYS A 73 2.15 13.72 -9.30
CA LYS A 73 1.43 13.84 -10.57
C LYS A 73 0.29 12.82 -10.66
N ILE A 74 -0.86 13.25 -11.19
CA ILE A 74 -1.89 12.33 -11.69
C ILE A 74 -1.82 12.36 -13.20
N LYS A 75 -1.38 11.26 -13.79
CA LYS A 75 -1.27 11.06 -15.23
C LYS A 75 -2.60 10.59 -15.81
N ILE A 76 -2.85 10.92 -17.07
CA ILE A 76 -4.08 10.54 -17.78
C ILE A 76 -3.69 9.78 -19.04
N ILE A 77 -4.31 8.62 -19.23
CA ILE A 77 -4.22 7.84 -20.46
C ILE A 77 -5.61 7.84 -21.13
N THR A 78 -5.62 8.17 -22.41
CA THR A 78 -6.82 8.21 -23.25
C THR A 78 -6.68 7.20 -24.39
N SER A 79 -7.67 7.10 -25.26
CA SER A 79 -7.58 6.30 -26.50
C SER A 79 -6.45 6.76 -27.43
N SER A 80 -5.95 7.99 -27.31
CA SER A 80 -4.79 8.51 -28.03
C SER A 80 -3.44 8.25 -27.33
N GLY A 81 -3.45 7.61 -26.14
CA GLY A 81 -2.27 7.30 -25.35
C GLY A 81 -2.11 8.19 -24.11
N LEU A 82 -0.92 8.14 -23.52
CA LEU A 82 -0.54 8.93 -22.34
C LEU A 82 -0.47 10.42 -22.70
N LEU A 83 -1.21 11.25 -21.97
CA LEU A 83 -1.15 12.70 -22.16
C LEU A 83 0.15 13.27 -21.57
N GLU A 84 0.76 14.21 -22.27
CA GLU A 84 1.99 14.90 -21.84
C GLU A 84 1.74 15.70 -20.54
N THR A 85 0.60 16.40 -20.48
CA THR A 85 0.23 17.21 -19.31
C THR A 85 -0.55 16.38 -18.31
N PRO A 86 -0.10 16.26 -17.03
CA PRO A 86 -0.87 15.58 -15.99
C PRO A 86 -2.15 16.37 -15.65
N LEU A 87 -3.15 15.68 -15.07
CA LEU A 87 -4.35 16.30 -14.50
C LEU A 87 -3.98 17.38 -13.48
N ILE A 88 -3.00 17.07 -12.63
CA ILE A 88 -2.48 17.93 -11.57
C ILE A 88 -1.06 17.51 -11.21
N THR A 89 -0.29 18.43 -10.62
CA THR A 89 0.94 18.15 -9.89
C THR A 89 0.83 18.74 -8.49
N LEU A 90 0.76 17.89 -7.48
CA LEU A 90 0.74 18.26 -6.06
C LEU A 90 2.18 18.37 -5.54
N ARG A 91 2.40 19.28 -4.59
CA ARG A 91 3.70 19.35 -3.92
C ARG A 91 3.77 18.26 -2.85
N THR A 92 4.61 17.28 -3.06
CA THR A 92 4.87 16.18 -2.13
C THR A 92 6.34 16.17 -1.70
N PRO A 93 6.67 15.74 -0.45
CA PRO A 93 8.05 15.55 -0.05
C PRO A 93 8.67 14.32 -0.72
N GLU A 94 9.96 14.37 -1.03
CA GLU A 94 10.73 13.21 -1.50
C GLU A 94 11.08 12.31 -0.32
N ILE A 95 10.17 11.43 0.07
CA ILE A 95 10.36 10.46 1.16
C ILE A 95 9.99 9.04 0.68
N PHE A 96 10.59 8.04 1.34
CA PHE A 96 10.46 6.65 0.91
C PHE A 96 9.02 6.15 0.90
N GLY A 97 8.28 6.35 2.01
CA GLY A 97 6.92 5.83 2.19
C GLY A 97 5.80 6.84 1.90
N GLY A 98 6.12 8.07 1.48
CA GLY A 98 5.14 9.12 1.21
C GLY A 98 5.08 9.54 -0.26
N GLY A 99 4.40 10.63 -0.51
CA GLY A 99 4.14 11.17 -1.84
C GLY A 99 2.65 11.17 -2.17
N LEU A 100 2.28 11.28 -3.44
CA LEU A 100 0.92 11.00 -3.88
C LEU A 100 0.76 9.48 -3.98
N LEU A 101 -0.16 8.95 -3.21
CA LEU A 101 -0.39 7.53 -3.06
C LEU A 101 -1.69 7.12 -3.79
N GLY A 102 -2.73 6.73 -3.08
CA GLY A 102 -3.97 6.25 -3.69
C GLY A 102 -4.80 7.34 -4.35
N ILE A 103 -5.44 6.96 -5.42
CA ILE A 103 -6.47 7.75 -6.10
C ILE A 103 -7.69 6.87 -6.36
N THR A 104 -8.86 7.48 -6.37
CA THR A 104 -10.11 6.81 -6.78
C THR A 104 -11.08 7.82 -7.40
N THR A 105 -11.84 7.39 -8.38
CA THR A 105 -12.93 8.18 -8.96
C THR A 105 -14.21 7.97 -8.15
N HIS A 106 -15.02 9.01 -8.06
CA HIS A 106 -16.34 8.89 -7.45
C HIS A 106 -17.23 7.94 -8.26
N PRO A 107 -18.08 7.09 -7.64
CA PRO A 107 -18.98 6.18 -8.39
C PRO A 107 -19.88 6.88 -9.41
N ASN A 108 -20.21 8.16 -9.18
CA ASN A 108 -21.00 8.99 -10.10
C ASN A 108 -20.12 9.99 -10.88
N PHE A 109 -18.90 9.61 -11.25
CA PHE A 109 -17.92 10.49 -11.91
C PHE A 109 -18.48 11.10 -13.20
N THR A 110 -19.19 10.35 -13.99
CA THR A 110 -19.79 10.84 -15.26
C THR A 110 -20.63 12.10 -15.08
N ASN A 111 -21.22 12.33 -13.89
CA ASN A 111 -22.03 13.52 -13.62
C ASN A 111 -21.29 14.60 -12.80
N ASN A 112 -20.44 14.18 -11.84
CA ASN A 112 -19.83 15.11 -10.91
C ASN A 112 -18.34 15.38 -11.20
N HIS A 113 -17.69 14.53 -11.99
CA HIS A 113 -16.26 14.61 -12.36
C HIS A 113 -15.33 14.64 -11.15
N PHE A 114 -15.68 13.97 -10.04
CA PHE A 114 -14.90 13.96 -8.82
C PHE A 114 -13.89 12.82 -8.80
N LEU A 115 -12.64 13.16 -8.51
CA LEU A 115 -11.54 12.25 -8.24
C LEU A 115 -10.98 12.58 -6.85
N TYR A 116 -10.68 11.54 -6.07
CA TYR A 116 -10.12 11.66 -4.73
C TYR A 116 -8.68 11.21 -4.75
N ALA A 117 -7.86 11.88 -3.95
CA ALA A 117 -6.44 11.58 -3.83
C ALA A 117 -5.99 11.65 -2.37
N TYR A 118 -5.20 10.66 -1.97
CA TYR A 118 -4.51 10.62 -0.67
C TYR A 118 -3.03 10.92 -0.90
N TYR A 119 -2.49 11.91 -0.20
CA TYR A 119 -1.08 12.26 -0.36
C TYR A 119 -0.44 12.78 0.93
N THR A 120 0.89 12.60 1.01
CA THR A 120 1.73 13.13 2.07
C THR A 120 2.18 14.55 1.73
N TYR A 121 2.16 15.45 2.71
CA TYR A 121 2.69 16.80 2.61
C TYR A 121 3.48 17.16 3.87
N GLU A 122 4.28 18.21 3.79
CA GLU A 122 5.04 18.74 4.92
C GLU A 122 4.52 20.10 5.34
N GLU A 123 4.32 20.29 6.64
CA GLU A 123 3.94 21.56 7.24
C GLU A 123 4.60 21.70 8.61
N ASN A 124 5.30 22.83 8.82
CA ASN A 124 6.05 23.11 10.05
C ASN A 124 7.02 21.98 10.44
N GLU A 125 7.80 21.49 9.47
CA GLU A 125 8.77 20.38 9.64
C GLU A 125 8.14 19.06 10.09
N LYS A 126 6.83 18.90 9.92
CA LYS A 126 6.11 17.67 10.20
C LYS A 126 5.46 17.13 8.94
N LEU A 127 5.48 15.80 8.83
CA LEU A 127 4.79 15.09 7.78
C LEU A 127 3.35 14.82 8.19
N TRP A 128 2.46 15.10 7.26
CA TRP A 128 1.03 14.85 7.37
C TRP A 128 0.53 14.18 6.11
N ASN A 129 -0.56 13.45 6.22
CA ASN A 129 -1.32 12.98 5.08
C ASN A 129 -2.67 13.70 5.04
N LYS A 130 -3.23 13.82 3.84
CA LYS A 130 -4.58 14.35 3.64
C LYS A 130 -5.28 13.70 2.46
N ILE A 131 -6.59 13.85 2.46
CA ILE A 131 -7.47 13.47 1.35
C ILE A 131 -8.00 14.75 0.72
N ILE A 132 -7.90 14.82 -0.58
CA ILE A 132 -8.51 15.90 -1.37
C ILE A 132 -9.48 15.30 -2.39
N ARG A 133 -10.50 16.10 -2.72
CA ARG A 133 -11.37 15.91 -3.87
C ARG A 133 -10.99 16.92 -4.97
N ILE A 134 -10.80 16.39 -6.16
CA ILE A 134 -10.43 17.14 -7.36
C ILE A 134 -11.64 17.11 -8.29
N THR A 135 -12.12 18.26 -8.75
CA THR A 135 -13.08 18.34 -9.86
C THR A 135 -12.31 18.35 -11.17
N GLU A 136 -12.48 17.32 -11.97
CA GLU A 136 -11.86 17.21 -13.29
C GLU A 136 -12.68 17.98 -14.32
N LYS A 137 -12.02 18.74 -15.18
CA LYS A 137 -12.61 19.38 -16.34
C LYS A 137 -11.62 19.44 -17.49
N GLU A 138 -11.97 18.85 -18.63
CA GLU A 138 -11.15 18.88 -19.85
C GLU A 138 -9.70 18.41 -19.62
N ASN A 139 -9.52 17.31 -18.87
CA ASN A 139 -8.23 16.73 -18.48
C ASN A 139 -7.37 17.64 -17.57
N LYS A 140 -7.99 18.54 -16.80
CA LYS A 140 -7.34 19.43 -15.83
C LYS A 140 -8.11 19.45 -14.52
N ALA A 141 -7.39 19.68 -13.43
CA ALA A 141 -8.01 20.00 -12.15
C ALA A 141 -8.59 21.41 -12.19
N SER A 142 -9.90 21.56 -12.00
CA SER A 142 -10.60 22.84 -12.00
C SER A 142 -10.89 23.37 -10.58
N GLU A 143 -11.09 22.46 -9.63
CA GLU A 143 -11.30 22.77 -8.23
C GLU A 143 -10.66 21.71 -7.36
N ILE A 144 -10.16 22.09 -6.17
CA ILE A 144 -9.57 21.17 -5.20
C ILE A 144 -10.15 21.51 -3.83
N ILE A 145 -10.75 20.51 -3.18
CA ILE A 145 -11.33 20.63 -1.84
C ILE A 145 -10.63 19.63 -0.92
N THR A 146 -10.25 20.06 0.29
CA THR A 146 -9.77 19.16 1.33
C THR A 146 -10.95 18.42 1.95
N VAL A 147 -10.90 17.10 1.93
CA VAL A 147 -11.93 16.19 2.47
C VAL A 147 -11.58 15.80 3.91
N LEU A 148 -10.34 15.40 4.15
CA LEU A 148 -9.83 15.12 5.49
C LEU A 148 -8.35 15.56 5.56
N ASP A 149 -7.97 16.24 6.63
CA ASP A 149 -6.61 16.77 6.82
C ASP A 149 -5.98 16.26 8.12
N LYS A 150 -4.69 16.52 8.27
CA LYS A 150 -3.95 16.24 9.51
C LYS A 150 -3.98 14.78 9.95
N ILE A 151 -4.05 13.85 9.01
CA ILE A 151 -3.72 12.45 9.28
C ILE A 151 -2.20 12.41 9.52
N PRO A 152 -1.71 11.91 10.66
CA PRO A 152 -0.26 11.86 10.90
C PRO A 152 0.47 11.11 9.78
N GLY A 153 1.62 11.64 9.38
CA GLY A 153 2.48 11.08 8.35
C GLY A 153 3.88 10.81 8.84
N SER A 154 4.62 9.96 8.14
CA SER A 154 6.04 9.68 8.43
C SER A 154 6.82 9.35 7.17
N ALA A 155 8.12 9.08 7.32
CA ALA A 155 8.96 8.62 6.21
C ALA A 155 8.56 7.23 5.68
N PHE A 156 7.83 6.44 6.47
CA PHE A 156 7.42 5.06 6.15
C PHE A 156 5.96 4.82 6.59
N SER A 157 5.34 3.76 6.08
CA SER A 157 4.03 3.26 6.57
C SER A 157 2.95 4.34 6.65
N ASN A 158 2.68 5.01 5.55
CA ASN A 158 1.62 6.02 5.46
C ASN A 158 0.25 5.43 5.05
N GLY A 159 0.17 4.14 4.76
CA GLY A 159 -1.01 3.54 4.15
C GLY A 159 -1.23 4.09 2.74
N GLY A 160 -2.37 4.73 2.53
CA GLY A 160 -2.65 5.50 1.32
C GLY A 160 -3.65 4.84 0.37
N VAL A 161 -4.05 3.59 0.60
CA VAL A 161 -5.14 3.00 -0.18
C VAL A 161 -6.43 3.76 0.07
N ILE A 162 -7.14 4.10 -1.02
CA ILE A 162 -8.40 4.83 -0.99
C ILE A 162 -9.34 4.24 -2.05
N LYS A 163 -10.55 3.82 -1.65
CA LYS A 163 -11.57 3.27 -2.57
C LYS A 163 -12.98 3.56 -2.08
N PHE A 164 -13.91 3.72 -3.00
CA PHE A 164 -15.34 3.69 -2.66
C PHE A 164 -15.82 2.25 -2.50
N GLY A 165 -16.51 2.00 -1.40
CA GLY A 165 -17.20 0.74 -1.16
C GLY A 165 -18.54 0.64 -1.90
N PRO A 166 -19.16 -0.54 -1.92
CA PRO A 166 -20.48 -0.75 -2.56
C PRO A 166 -21.61 0.05 -1.88
N ASP A 167 -21.39 0.51 -0.65
CA ASP A 167 -22.28 1.40 0.11
C ASP A 167 -22.15 2.88 -0.28
N GLY A 168 -21.27 3.20 -1.24
CA GLY A 168 -20.97 4.56 -1.69
C GLY A 168 -20.16 5.40 -0.71
N LYS A 169 -19.59 4.81 0.35
CA LYS A 169 -18.69 5.49 1.28
C LYS A 169 -17.24 5.36 0.83
N LEU A 170 -16.45 6.34 1.23
CA LEU A 170 -15.02 6.39 0.95
C LEU A 170 -14.25 5.67 2.07
N TYR A 171 -13.55 4.60 1.73
CA TYR A 171 -12.69 3.86 2.65
C TYR A 171 -11.24 4.23 2.43
N VAL A 172 -10.51 4.42 3.52
CA VAL A 172 -9.13 4.90 3.50
C VAL A 172 -8.27 4.11 4.48
N GLY A 173 -7.19 3.52 4.00
CA GLY A 173 -6.19 2.87 4.83
C GLY A 173 -5.11 3.86 5.27
N THR A 174 -4.93 4.05 6.57
CA THR A 174 -3.87 4.87 7.13
C THR A 174 -2.79 4.00 7.77
N GLY A 175 -1.54 4.39 7.62
CA GLY A 175 -0.43 3.67 8.21
C GLY A 175 -0.24 3.98 9.69
N SER A 176 0.45 3.09 10.40
CA SER A 176 0.73 3.24 11.84
C SER A 176 1.77 4.31 12.15
N VAL A 177 2.46 4.84 11.12
CA VAL A 177 3.61 5.77 11.21
C VAL A 177 4.58 5.38 12.32
N SER A 178 5.79 4.96 12.01
CA SER A 178 6.72 4.20 12.89
C SER A 178 6.87 4.74 14.32
N ASP A 179 6.77 6.08 14.50
CA ASP A 179 6.92 6.74 15.80
C ASP A 179 5.63 6.73 16.65
N PHE A 180 4.49 6.29 16.07
CA PHE A 180 3.16 6.32 16.70
C PHE A 180 2.45 4.96 16.57
N SER A 181 3.18 3.86 16.58
CA SER A 181 2.59 2.52 16.42
C SER A 181 1.50 2.22 17.45
N ASP A 182 1.68 2.67 18.70
CA ASP A 182 0.70 2.46 19.78
C ASP A 182 -0.62 3.19 19.53
N GLU A 183 -0.59 4.27 18.74
CA GLU A 183 -1.79 5.01 18.34
C GLU A 183 -2.73 4.17 17.46
N SER A 184 -2.23 3.06 16.87
CA SER A 184 -3.08 2.13 16.13
C SER A 184 -4.19 1.51 17.00
N GLN A 185 -3.98 1.43 18.31
CA GLN A 185 -4.96 0.94 19.28
C GLN A 185 -5.88 2.04 19.84
N ASN A 186 -5.54 3.31 19.64
CA ASN A 186 -6.31 4.44 20.11
C ASN A 186 -7.40 4.82 19.09
N VAL A 187 -8.68 4.70 19.43
CA VAL A 187 -9.82 5.01 18.53
C VAL A 187 -9.92 6.49 18.17
N ASP A 188 -9.35 7.38 18.97
CA ASP A 188 -9.35 8.82 18.72
C ASP A 188 -8.21 9.24 17.75
N SER A 189 -7.32 8.32 17.40
CA SER A 189 -6.23 8.54 16.47
C SER A 189 -6.59 8.09 15.05
N LEU A 190 -6.10 8.83 14.05
CA LEU A 190 -6.29 8.48 12.63
C LEU A 190 -5.16 7.59 12.07
N THR A 191 -4.18 7.17 12.90
CA THR A 191 -3.07 6.29 12.46
C THR A 191 -3.38 4.82 12.68
N GLY A 192 -2.95 3.98 11.74
CA GLY A 192 -3.15 2.54 11.82
C GLY A 192 -4.63 2.14 11.82
N LYS A 193 -5.39 2.69 10.90
CA LYS A 193 -6.83 2.55 10.79
C LYS A 193 -7.28 2.21 9.36
N ILE A 194 -8.45 1.63 9.27
CA ILE A 194 -9.30 1.84 8.10
C ILE A 194 -10.34 2.87 8.51
N LEU A 195 -10.39 3.98 7.78
CA LEU A 195 -11.37 5.05 7.96
C LEU A 195 -12.51 4.87 6.97
N ARG A 196 -13.72 5.31 7.33
CA ARG A 196 -14.90 5.34 6.46
C ARG A 196 -15.57 6.69 6.54
N LEU A 197 -15.74 7.35 5.40
CA LEU A 197 -16.21 8.72 5.27
C LEU A 197 -17.35 8.82 4.26
N ASN A 198 -18.19 9.84 4.40
CA ASN A 198 -19.00 10.33 3.29
C ASN A 198 -18.09 10.97 2.21
N ASP A 199 -18.58 11.15 1.02
CA ASP A 199 -17.85 11.75 -0.12
C ASP A 199 -17.44 13.22 0.12
N ASP A 200 -18.11 13.91 1.04
CA ASP A 200 -17.77 15.28 1.48
C ASP A 200 -16.81 15.33 2.68
N GLY A 201 -16.40 14.17 3.22
CA GLY A 201 -15.52 14.03 4.37
C GLY A 201 -16.23 14.00 5.72
N THR A 202 -17.54 14.14 5.77
CA THR A 202 -18.30 14.01 7.03
C THR A 202 -18.33 12.55 7.51
N ILE A 203 -18.60 12.37 8.81
CA ILE A 203 -18.68 11.05 9.43
C ILE A 203 -20.02 10.40 9.06
N PRO A 204 -20.05 9.18 8.50
CA PRO A 204 -21.28 8.42 8.33
C PRO A 204 -21.96 8.12 9.68
N SER A 205 -23.27 8.32 9.75
CA SER A 205 -24.04 8.12 11.00
C SER A 205 -24.10 6.66 11.47
N ASP A 206 -23.74 5.74 10.59
CA ASP A 206 -23.70 4.29 10.81
C ASP A 206 -22.26 3.75 10.98
N ASN A 207 -21.28 4.63 11.25
CA ASN A 207 -19.93 4.20 11.63
C ASN A 207 -19.97 3.49 12.98
N PRO A 208 -19.09 2.46 13.19
CA PRO A 208 -19.11 1.64 14.39
C PRO A 208 -18.67 2.39 15.67
N PHE A 209 -17.92 3.48 15.52
CA PHE A 209 -17.49 4.34 16.61
C PHE A 209 -18.17 5.70 16.49
N GLU A 210 -18.85 6.11 17.53
CA GLU A 210 -19.63 7.35 17.57
C GLU A 210 -18.73 8.56 17.31
N GLU A 211 -19.18 9.49 16.46
CA GLU A 211 -18.45 10.71 16.08
C GLU A 211 -17.02 10.47 15.54
N SER A 212 -16.73 9.28 15.00
CA SER A 212 -15.40 8.92 14.52
C SER A 212 -15.42 8.46 13.05
N HIS A 213 -14.37 8.83 12.31
CA HIS A 213 -14.12 8.29 10.97
C HIS A 213 -13.60 6.85 11.00
N VAL A 214 -13.20 6.34 12.16
CA VAL A 214 -12.63 5.00 12.31
C VAL A 214 -13.67 3.94 12.00
N PHE A 215 -13.33 3.05 11.07
CA PHE A 215 -14.12 1.87 10.73
C PHE A 215 -13.56 0.62 11.42
N THR A 216 -12.22 0.47 11.38
CA THR A 216 -11.48 -0.57 12.10
C THR A 216 -10.15 0.00 12.62
N LEU A 217 -9.56 -0.63 13.63
CA LEU A 217 -8.31 -0.21 14.26
C LEU A 217 -7.30 -1.35 14.38
N GLY A 218 -6.08 -1.03 14.80
CA GLY A 218 -5.03 -2.04 14.99
C GLY A 218 -4.38 -2.48 13.70
N HIS A 219 -4.29 -1.60 12.71
CA HIS A 219 -3.60 -1.83 11.44
C HIS A 219 -2.18 -1.26 11.45
N ARG A 220 -1.27 -1.91 10.70
CA ARG A 220 0.07 -1.40 10.49
C ARG A 220 0.17 -0.55 9.22
N ASN A 221 -0.14 -1.12 8.06
CA ASN A 221 0.01 -0.44 6.78
C ASN A 221 -0.88 -1.07 5.70
N PRO A 222 -2.18 -0.76 5.68
CA PRO A 222 -3.09 -1.23 4.65
C PRO A 222 -2.68 -0.75 3.26
N THR A 223 -2.67 -1.65 2.26
CA THR A 223 -2.14 -1.41 0.91
C THR A 223 -3.11 -1.69 -0.22
N GLY A 224 -4.17 -2.45 0.03
CA GLY A 224 -5.20 -2.76 -0.96
C GLY A 224 -6.55 -3.04 -0.30
N PHE A 225 -7.64 -2.67 -0.96
CA PHE A 225 -9.02 -2.95 -0.56
C PHE A 225 -9.79 -3.58 -1.71
N ALA A 226 -10.64 -4.56 -1.40
CA ALA A 226 -11.60 -5.12 -2.34
C ALA A 226 -12.86 -5.58 -1.61
N TRP A 227 -13.96 -5.67 -2.36
CA TRP A 227 -15.22 -6.24 -1.90
C TRP A 227 -15.60 -7.38 -2.81
N ASP A 228 -16.06 -8.48 -2.22
CA ASP A 228 -16.65 -9.56 -2.98
C ASP A 228 -18.10 -9.25 -3.43
N ASN A 229 -18.74 -10.20 -4.11
CA ASN A 229 -20.10 -10.01 -4.60
C ASN A 229 -21.17 -9.93 -3.51
N ASP A 230 -20.87 -10.40 -2.31
CA ASP A 230 -21.76 -10.33 -1.14
C ASP A 230 -21.55 -9.01 -0.36
N GLY A 231 -20.60 -8.18 -0.81
CA GLY A 231 -20.26 -6.88 -0.20
C GLY A 231 -19.32 -7.00 1.01
N GLN A 232 -18.73 -8.18 1.23
CA GLN A 232 -17.72 -8.37 2.28
C GLN A 232 -16.40 -7.71 1.87
N MET A 233 -15.86 -6.90 2.78
CA MET A 233 -14.60 -6.18 2.57
C MET A 233 -13.39 -7.03 2.92
N TYR A 234 -12.36 -6.94 2.10
CA TYR A 234 -11.03 -7.53 2.33
C TYR A 234 -9.96 -6.44 2.22
N ALA A 235 -8.90 -6.57 3.01
CA ALA A 235 -7.75 -5.71 2.96
C ALA A 235 -6.44 -6.50 2.91
N THR A 236 -5.46 -5.97 2.17
CA THR A 236 -4.07 -6.42 2.30
C THR A 236 -3.30 -5.44 3.16
N GLU A 237 -2.33 -5.96 3.91
CA GLU A 237 -1.52 -5.18 4.82
C GLU A 237 -0.05 -5.61 4.77
N SER A 238 0.86 -4.62 4.77
CA SER A 238 2.30 -4.91 4.83
C SER A 238 2.79 -4.98 6.26
N GLY A 239 3.41 -6.08 6.63
CA GLY A 239 4.15 -6.29 7.87
C GLY A 239 5.46 -5.48 7.95
N PRO A 240 6.19 -5.55 9.08
CA PRO A 240 7.44 -4.79 9.24
C PRO A 240 8.61 -5.35 8.41
N THR A 241 8.79 -6.65 8.35
CA THR A 241 9.84 -7.37 7.59
C THR A 241 9.35 -8.72 7.10
N LYS A 242 8.23 -9.15 7.58
CA LYS A 242 7.46 -10.36 7.30
C LYS A 242 6.07 -10.14 7.88
N ASN A 243 5.23 -11.15 7.84
CA ASN A 243 3.89 -11.09 8.40
C ASN A 243 3.01 -10.08 7.64
N ASP A 244 3.12 -10.09 6.32
CA ASP A 244 2.11 -9.44 5.47
C ASP A 244 0.80 -10.21 5.60
N GLU A 245 -0.33 -9.51 5.47
CA GLU A 245 -1.62 -10.11 5.80
C GLU A 245 -2.66 -9.92 4.70
N ILE A 246 -3.58 -10.89 4.60
CA ILE A 246 -4.91 -10.71 4.01
C ILE A 246 -5.91 -10.76 5.16
N ASN A 247 -6.68 -9.71 5.31
CA ASN A 247 -7.66 -9.53 6.37
C ASN A 247 -9.08 -9.50 5.82
N LEU A 248 -10.01 -10.23 6.48
CA LEU A 248 -11.45 -10.05 6.33
C LEU A 248 -11.87 -8.90 7.24
N ILE A 249 -12.45 -7.84 6.67
CA ILE A 249 -12.72 -6.61 7.41
C ILE A 249 -14.15 -6.58 7.95
N ASN A 250 -14.26 -6.48 9.28
CA ASN A 250 -15.51 -6.37 10.01
C ASN A 250 -15.58 -5.02 10.74
N ALA A 251 -16.67 -4.31 10.60
CA ALA A 251 -16.88 -3.01 11.24
C ALA A 251 -16.65 -3.06 12.76
N GLY A 252 -15.93 -2.09 13.31
CA GLY A 252 -15.64 -1.97 14.74
C GLY A 252 -14.57 -2.90 15.26
N SER A 253 -13.98 -3.75 14.43
CA SER A 253 -12.99 -4.75 14.84
C SER A 253 -11.59 -4.17 15.03
N ASN A 254 -10.80 -4.87 15.87
CA ASN A 254 -9.40 -4.58 16.15
C ASN A 254 -8.51 -5.68 15.58
N TYR A 255 -7.52 -5.31 14.71
CA TYR A 255 -6.61 -6.23 14.02
C TYR A 255 -5.25 -6.39 14.73
N GLY A 256 -5.10 -5.81 15.91
CA GLY A 256 -4.08 -6.16 16.90
C GLY A 256 -2.75 -5.41 16.80
N TRP A 257 -2.40 -4.75 15.69
CA TRP A 257 -1.15 -4.01 15.62
C TRP A 257 -1.07 -2.87 16.66
N PRO A 258 0.05 -2.64 17.38
CA PRO A 258 1.32 -3.39 17.33
C PRO A 258 1.39 -4.58 18.29
N GLU A 259 0.38 -4.83 19.13
CA GLU A 259 0.38 -5.84 20.17
C GLU A 259 0.46 -7.27 19.60
N VAL A 260 -0.15 -7.47 18.42
CA VAL A 260 -0.16 -8.74 17.71
C VAL A 260 0.30 -8.51 16.26
N GLN A 261 1.02 -9.49 15.74
CA GLN A 261 1.39 -9.62 14.33
C GLN A 261 1.02 -11.03 13.91
N CYS A 262 0.21 -11.17 12.87
CA CYS A 262 -0.37 -12.46 12.47
C CYS A 262 -1.40 -13.02 13.47
N TYR A 263 -1.28 -14.31 13.81
CA TYR A 263 -2.28 -15.04 14.59
C TYR A 263 -2.11 -14.84 16.09
N SER A 264 -3.24 -14.72 16.78
CA SER A 264 -3.34 -14.59 18.23
C SER A 264 -4.42 -15.49 18.80
N ASN A 265 -4.24 -15.93 20.03
CA ASN A 265 -5.29 -16.60 20.81
C ASN A 265 -6.09 -15.60 21.69
N ASN A 266 -5.90 -14.31 21.48
CA ASN A 266 -6.62 -13.28 22.22
C ASN A 266 -7.87 -12.86 21.44
N ASP A 267 -9.04 -13.18 21.93
CA ASP A 267 -10.34 -12.92 21.30
C ASP A 267 -10.67 -11.42 21.12
N ASN A 268 -9.85 -10.52 21.70
CA ASN A 268 -9.99 -9.08 21.48
C ASN A 268 -9.48 -8.64 20.10
N PHE A 269 -8.75 -9.50 19.39
CA PHE A 269 -8.17 -9.21 18.08
C PHE A 269 -8.71 -10.18 17.02
N VAL A 270 -8.94 -9.64 15.84
CA VAL A 270 -9.31 -10.44 14.67
C VAL A 270 -8.04 -10.96 14.01
N ASN A 271 -7.95 -12.27 13.85
CA ASN A 271 -6.85 -12.89 13.12
C ASN A 271 -6.98 -12.65 11.61
N PRO A 272 -5.86 -12.49 10.89
CA PRO A 272 -5.88 -12.48 9.43
C PRO A 272 -6.40 -13.80 8.86
N LEU A 273 -6.92 -13.76 7.64
CA LEU A 273 -7.21 -14.96 6.85
C LEU A 273 -5.92 -15.69 6.48
N GLU A 274 -4.89 -14.91 6.14
CA GLU A 274 -3.56 -15.43 5.81
C GLU A 274 -2.48 -14.46 6.29
N CYS A 275 -1.38 -15.03 6.75
CA CYS A 275 -0.18 -14.33 7.18
C CYS A 275 1.05 -14.89 6.48
N PHE A 276 1.75 -14.06 5.72
CA PHE A 276 2.82 -14.48 4.84
C PHE A 276 4.21 -14.37 5.47
N ASP A 277 4.93 -15.49 5.48
CA ASP A 277 6.35 -15.58 5.80
C ASP A 277 7.00 -16.58 4.80
N PRO A 278 7.80 -16.14 3.82
CA PRO A 278 8.34 -14.80 3.60
C PRO A 278 7.30 -13.76 3.10
N GLU A 279 7.63 -12.49 3.28
CA GLU A 279 6.81 -11.36 2.87
C GLU A 279 6.58 -11.31 1.35
N LEU A 280 5.39 -10.85 0.95
CA LEU A 280 4.99 -10.61 -0.43
C LEU A 280 5.15 -9.14 -0.85
N GLU A 281 5.19 -8.19 0.10
CA GLU A 281 4.92 -6.77 -0.10
C GLU A 281 3.63 -6.59 -0.92
N PRO A 282 2.45 -6.90 -0.36
CA PRO A 282 1.21 -6.86 -1.10
C PRO A 282 0.91 -5.44 -1.56
N GLY A 283 0.37 -5.33 -2.76
CA GLY A 283 -0.13 -4.10 -3.34
C GLY A 283 -1.64 -4.06 -3.37
N GLY A 284 -2.20 -3.55 -4.48
CA GLY A 284 -3.63 -3.55 -4.71
C GLY A 284 -4.23 -4.94 -4.82
N ILE A 285 -5.51 -5.02 -4.51
CA ILE A 285 -6.36 -6.20 -4.70
C ILE A 285 -7.68 -5.83 -5.37
N ILE A 286 -8.25 -6.78 -6.10
CA ILE A 286 -9.61 -6.72 -6.65
C ILE A 286 -10.28 -8.08 -6.51
N PHE A 287 -11.61 -8.12 -6.48
CA PHE A 287 -12.36 -9.29 -6.91
C PHE A 287 -12.69 -9.11 -8.39
N TYR A 288 -12.28 -10.07 -9.19
CA TYR A 288 -12.50 -10.02 -10.63
C TYR A 288 -13.89 -10.51 -10.98
N SER A 289 -14.63 -9.71 -11.72
CA SER A 289 -16.00 -10.01 -12.17
C SER A 289 -16.18 -9.94 -13.69
N GLY A 290 -15.04 -9.91 -14.42
CA GLY A 290 -15.06 -9.85 -15.90
C GLY A 290 -15.13 -11.21 -16.55
N ASP A 291 -15.24 -11.21 -17.89
CA ASP A 291 -15.31 -12.40 -18.74
C ASP A 291 -14.03 -12.63 -19.59
N LYS A 292 -12.96 -11.83 -19.35
CA LYS A 292 -11.73 -11.86 -20.15
C LYS A 292 -10.67 -12.82 -19.64
N LEU A 293 -10.76 -13.16 -18.36
CA LEU A 293 -9.89 -14.15 -17.72
C LEU A 293 -10.75 -15.26 -17.15
N ASP A 294 -10.25 -16.49 -17.16
CA ASP A 294 -10.92 -17.63 -16.52
C ASP A 294 -10.71 -17.62 -15.00
N ILE A 295 -11.16 -16.54 -14.36
CA ILE A 295 -10.98 -16.22 -12.93
C ILE A 295 -12.27 -15.64 -12.37
N ASP A 296 -13.37 -16.40 -12.41
CA ASP A 296 -14.66 -15.89 -11.95
C ASP A 296 -14.70 -15.74 -10.42
N ASN A 297 -15.08 -14.53 -9.95
CA ASN A 297 -15.28 -14.18 -8.55
C ASN A 297 -14.11 -14.53 -7.60
N LYS A 298 -12.88 -14.58 -8.10
CA LYS A 298 -11.70 -14.77 -7.27
C LYS A 298 -10.98 -13.45 -7.05
N MET A 299 -10.30 -13.36 -5.91
CA MET A 299 -9.44 -12.23 -5.64
C MET A 299 -8.19 -12.29 -6.52
N ILE A 300 -7.77 -11.15 -7.05
CA ILE A 300 -6.47 -10.96 -7.71
C ILE A 300 -5.63 -10.04 -6.82
N LEU A 301 -4.42 -10.48 -6.50
CA LEU A 301 -3.47 -9.80 -5.62
C LEU A 301 -2.21 -9.42 -6.38
N ALA A 302 -1.86 -8.14 -6.35
CA ALA A 302 -0.58 -7.62 -6.81
C ALA A 302 0.49 -7.79 -5.73
N SER A 303 1.68 -8.28 -6.09
CA SER A 303 2.80 -8.40 -5.17
C SER A 303 4.04 -7.72 -5.71
N GLN A 304 4.64 -6.88 -4.88
CA GLN A 304 5.84 -6.13 -5.22
C GLN A 304 7.09 -6.99 -5.01
N LYS A 305 7.23 -7.66 -3.86
CA LYS A 305 8.44 -8.42 -3.55
C LYS A 305 8.48 -9.79 -4.23
N ALA A 306 7.35 -10.49 -4.29
CA ALA A 306 7.26 -11.72 -5.06
C ALA A 306 7.24 -11.47 -6.58
N THR A 307 7.08 -10.22 -7.03
CA THR A 307 7.07 -9.80 -8.45
C THR A 307 6.07 -10.58 -9.30
N ASN A 308 4.93 -10.89 -8.71
CA ASN A 308 3.89 -11.72 -9.32
C ASN A 308 2.50 -11.07 -9.18
N LEU A 309 1.61 -11.47 -10.06
CA LEU A 309 0.17 -11.34 -9.88
C LEU A 309 -0.39 -12.71 -9.50
N PHE A 310 -1.16 -12.76 -8.43
CA PHE A 310 -1.75 -14.00 -7.94
C PHE A 310 -3.27 -13.98 -8.07
N LYS A 311 -3.83 -15.12 -8.46
CA LYS A 311 -5.21 -15.47 -8.13
C LYS A 311 -5.21 -16.02 -6.71
N VAL A 312 -6.10 -15.51 -5.88
CA VAL A 312 -6.27 -15.94 -4.49
C VAL A 312 -7.59 -16.66 -4.35
N GLU A 313 -7.55 -17.88 -3.89
CA GLU A 313 -8.72 -18.68 -3.56
C GLU A 313 -8.82 -18.80 -2.04
N ILE A 314 -9.91 -18.24 -1.50
CA ILE A 314 -10.22 -18.25 -0.07
C ILE A 314 -11.27 -19.33 0.17
N THR A 315 -10.97 -20.23 1.10
CA THR A 315 -11.88 -21.29 1.59
C THR A 315 -12.03 -21.16 3.10
N ASP A 316 -12.93 -21.92 3.71
CA ASP A 316 -13.14 -21.90 5.16
C ASP A 316 -11.86 -22.26 5.95
N ASP A 317 -10.97 -23.08 5.35
CA ASP A 317 -9.80 -23.65 6.02
C ASP A 317 -8.46 -23.12 5.51
N ASP A 318 -8.41 -22.43 4.34
CA ASP A 318 -7.13 -22.13 3.69
C ASP A 318 -7.22 -20.95 2.69
N VAL A 319 -6.08 -20.30 2.46
CA VAL A 319 -5.89 -19.27 1.43
C VAL A 319 -4.81 -19.73 0.44
N ASN A 320 -5.23 -20.07 -0.77
CA ASN A 320 -4.36 -20.56 -1.81
C ASN A 320 -3.98 -19.49 -2.83
N LEU A 321 -2.69 -19.34 -3.11
CA LEU A 321 -2.16 -18.42 -4.12
C LEU A 321 -1.71 -19.17 -5.37
N GLU A 322 -2.36 -18.89 -6.49
CA GLU A 322 -1.96 -19.35 -7.81
C GLU A 322 -1.35 -18.17 -8.60
N ARG A 323 -0.12 -18.33 -9.05
CA ARG A 323 0.54 -17.32 -9.88
C ARG A 323 -0.04 -17.28 -11.27
N ILE A 324 -0.59 -16.14 -11.68
CA ILE A 324 -1.17 -15.92 -13.02
C ILE A 324 -0.30 -15.06 -13.93
N LEU A 325 0.61 -14.23 -13.36
CA LEU A 325 1.58 -13.46 -14.14
C LEU A 325 2.89 -13.32 -13.36
N SER A 326 4.02 -13.34 -14.10
CA SER A 326 5.35 -13.07 -13.56
C SER A 326 6.24 -12.44 -14.64
N GLY A 327 7.46 -11.99 -14.24
CA GLY A 327 8.47 -11.49 -15.18
C GLY A 327 8.28 -10.03 -15.62
N VAL A 328 7.32 -9.31 -15.06
CA VAL A 328 7.10 -7.88 -15.31
C VAL A 328 7.76 -6.99 -14.24
N GLY A 329 8.33 -7.60 -13.20
CA GLY A 329 8.91 -6.93 -12.04
C GLY A 329 7.91 -6.74 -10.92
N ARG A 330 8.11 -5.70 -10.10
CA ARG A 330 7.32 -5.35 -8.93
C ARG A 330 5.96 -4.81 -9.35
N ILE A 331 4.86 -5.47 -8.96
CA ILE A 331 3.51 -5.07 -9.31
C ILE A 331 2.91 -4.31 -8.12
N ARG A 332 2.62 -3.01 -8.30
CA ARG A 332 2.13 -2.16 -7.22
C ARG A 332 0.63 -2.18 -7.07
N ASP A 333 -0.10 -2.11 -8.17
CA ASP A 333 -1.55 -2.03 -8.12
C ASP A 333 -2.17 -2.86 -9.23
N VAL A 334 -3.42 -3.28 -8.99
CA VAL A 334 -4.25 -4.01 -9.93
C VAL A 334 -5.66 -3.43 -9.93
N ALA A 335 -6.24 -3.29 -11.10
CA ALA A 335 -7.59 -2.78 -11.28
C ALA A 335 -8.28 -3.47 -12.45
N GLN A 336 -9.60 -3.64 -12.37
CA GLN A 336 -10.41 -4.08 -13.50
C GLN A 336 -10.87 -2.85 -14.28
N GLY A 337 -10.59 -2.85 -15.58
CA GLY A 337 -11.05 -1.80 -16.49
C GLY A 337 -12.55 -1.95 -16.84
N PRO A 338 -13.18 -0.88 -17.35
CA PRO A 338 -14.58 -0.92 -17.80
C PRO A 338 -14.78 -1.84 -19.01
N ASP A 339 -13.70 -2.20 -19.70
CA ASP A 339 -13.65 -3.17 -20.81
C ASP A 339 -13.59 -4.64 -20.35
N GLY A 340 -13.60 -4.87 -19.03
CA GLY A 340 -13.55 -6.18 -18.39
C GLY A 340 -12.15 -6.78 -18.27
N TYR A 341 -11.10 -6.13 -18.79
CA TYR A 341 -9.72 -6.58 -18.65
C TYR A 341 -9.11 -6.20 -17.30
N VAL A 342 -8.08 -6.93 -16.89
CA VAL A 342 -7.27 -6.60 -15.74
C VAL A 342 -6.10 -5.71 -16.16
N TYR A 343 -5.89 -4.64 -15.42
CA TYR A 343 -4.77 -3.71 -15.58
C TYR A 343 -3.88 -3.76 -14.35
N ILE A 344 -2.58 -3.71 -14.58
CA ILE A 344 -1.59 -3.62 -13.51
C ILE A 344 -0.61 -2.49 -13.79
N ILE A 345 -0.03 -1.94 -12.70
CA ILE A 345 1.07 -0.99 -12.82
C ILE A 345 2.30 -1.52 -12.09
N THR A 346 3.46 -1.43 -12.76
CA THR A 346 4.74 -1.81 -12.15
C THR A 346 5.30 -0.66 -11.30
N THR A 347 6.23 -0.97 -10.39
CA THR A 347 6.95 0.01 -9.57
C THR A 347 8.43 -0.38 -9.44
N ASN A 348 9.09 -0.55 -10.57
CA ASN A 348 10.49 -0.97 -10.65
C ASN A 348 11.46 0.20 -10.42
N THR A 349 10.99 1.46 -10.57
CA THR A 349 11.78 2.69 -10.37
C THR A 349 11.77 3.19 -8.93
N ASP A 350 11.18 2.46 -7.98
CA ASP A 350 11.07 2.83 -6.56
C ASP A 350 12.40 2.70 -5.76
N GLY A 351 13.46 2.21 -6.39
CA GLY A 351 14.78 2.00 -5.80
C GLY A 351 14.98 0.61 -5.18
N LYS A 352 13.98 -0.27 -5.27
CA LYS A 352 14.06 -1.67 -4.78
C LYS A 352 14.25 -2.70 -5.90
N ALA A 353 14.29 -2.28 -7.16
CA ALA A 353 14.47 -3.15 -8.33
C ALA A 353 15.47 -2.56 -9.31
N PHE A 354 15.78 -3.32 -10.36
CA PHE A 354 16.54 -2.87 -11.51
C PHE A 354 15.54 -2.60 -12.64
N PRO A 355 15.17 -1.33 -12.90
CA PRO A 355 14.19 -1.01 -13.92
C PRO A 355 14.71 -1.30 -15.33
N ALA A 356 13.80 -1.73 -16.20
CA ALA A 356 14.03 -1.74 -17.64
C ALA A 356 13.98 -0.30 -18.20
N PRO A 357 14.51 -0.06 -19.42
CA PRO A 357 14.55 1.31 -19.98
C PRO A 357 13.18 1.98 -20.16
N ASP A 358 12.10 1.19 -20.25
CA ASP A 358 10.72 1.64 -20.43
C ASP A 358 9.84 1.54 -19.16
N ASP A 359 10.43 1.19 -18.00
CA ASP A 359 9.73 1.15 -16.72
C ASP A 359 9.46 2.58 -16.19
N ASP A 360 8.44 2.76 -15.36
CA ASP A 360 7.41 1.79 -15.01
C ASP A 360 6.30 1.76 -16.07
N ARG A 361 5.53 0.67 -16.09
CA ARG A 361 4.60 0.37 -17.17
C ARG A 361 3.18 0.13 -16.65
N LEU A 362 2.20 0.62 -17.39
CA LEU A 362 0.80 0.19 -17.29
C LEU A 362 0.58 -0.93 -18.31
N LEU A 363 0.16 -2.07 -17.81
CA LEU A 363 -0.04 -3.29 -18.59
C LEU A 363 -1.50 -3.73 -18.52
N ARG A 364 -2.04 -4.23 -19.63
CA ARG A 364 -3.35 -4.87 -19.73
C ARG A 364 -3.17 -6.37 -19.93
N ILE A 365 -3.91 -7.18 -19.19
CA ILE A 365 -3.83 -8.64 -19.18
C ILE A 365 -5.05 -9.20 -19.88
N PHE A 366 -4.86 -10.15 -20.81
CA PHE A 366 -5.93 -10.76 -21.59
C PHE A 366 -5.83 -12.29 -21.71
N LYS A 367 -4.98 -12.93 -20.91
CA LYS A 367 -4.94 -14.38 -20.70
C LYS A 367 -4.36 -14.72 -19.34
#